data_059695f6a31450f8c0671324eaeeae06
#
_entry.id   059695f6a31450f8c0671324eaeeae06
#
_cell.length_a   1.000
_cell.length_b   1.000
_cell.length_c   1.000
_cell.angle_alpha   90.00
_cell.angle_beta   90.00
_cell.angle_gamma   90.00
#
_symmetry.space_group_name_H-M   'P 1'
#
loop_
_entity.id
_entity.type
_entity.pdbx_description
1 polymer ?
#
loop_
_entity_poly.entity_id
_entity_poly.type
_entity_poly.pdbx_seq_one_letter_code
_entity_poly.pdbx_strand_id
1 'polypeptide(L)'
;MNKREFLKNMALLSAASMASLDGLANIIEDHKHLSPDDLKDDEDFWAKIRDGYKLKTDYINLENGYYCFMPEETLDHYLNHVKLVNLHASFYMRKMMAERNKEVRQKLADLAGCSTEEIVITRNSTEALDLVISGVHWKEGDEAIMAEQDYGAMLNQFVLMEKRYGIK
;
A
#
# COMPACT_ATOMS: atom_id res chain seq x y z
N MET A 1 6.17 -14.80 4.43
CA MET A 1 6.57 -13.53 5.09
C MET A 1 5.46 -13.12 6.05
N ASN A 2 5.72 -12.99 7.36
CA ASN A 2 4.70 -12.54 8.30
C ASN A 2 4.56 -11.00 8.26
N LYS A 3 3.45 -10.45 8.85
CA LYS A 3 3.17 -9.00 8.80
C LYS A 3 4.30 -8.14 9.38
N ARG A 4 5.01 -8.63 10.40
CA ARG A 4 6.12 -7.94 11.07
C ARG A 4 7.40 -8.00 10.24
N GLU A 5 7.66 -9.09 9.57
CA GLU A 5 8.76 -9.23 8.61
C GLU A 5 8.55 -8.33 7.38
N PHE A 6 7.31 -8.19 6.92
CA PHE A 6 6.93 -7.23 5.91
C PHE A 6 7.22 -5.77 6.33
N LEU A 7 6.81 -5.39 7.55
CA LEU A 7 7.10 -4.06 8.09
C LEU A 7 8.62 -3.79 8.21
N LYS A 8 9.39 -4.78 8.68
CA LYS A 8 10.86 -4.68 8.77
C LYS A 8 11.48 -4.49 7.39
N ASN A 9 11.04 -5.25 6.39
CA ASN A 9 11.56 -5.13 5.02
C ASN A 9 11.11 -3.81 4.35
N MET A 10 9.88 -3.36 4.59
CA MET A 10 9.41 -2.05 4.13
C MET A 10 10.24 -0.89 4.67
N ALA A 11 10.57 -0.94 5.94
CA ALA A 11 11.37 0.12 6.56
C ALA A 11 12.85 0.09 6.15
N LEU A 12 13.43 -1.10 5.94
CA LEU A 12 14.78 -1.23 5.39
C LEU A 12 14.89 -0.69 3.95
N LEU A 13 13.85 -0.88 3.14
CA LEU A 13 13.79 -0.33 1.77
C LEU A 13 13.58 1.19 1.76
N SER A 14 12.82 1.73 2.73
CA SER A 14 12.61 3.18 2.86
C SER A 14 13.86 3.91 3.39
N ALA A 15 14.61 3.31 4.31
CA ALA A 15 15.83 3.88 4.86
C ALA A 15 16.95 4.05 3.81
N ALA A 16 17.01 3.18 2.82
CA ALA A 16 18.03 3.24 1.76
C ALA A 16 17.81 4.35 0.73
N SER A 17 16.68 5.07 0.75
CA SER A 17 16.33 5.98 -0.34
C SER A 17 15.71 7.32 0.05
N MET A 18 15.49 7.58 1.34
CA MET A 18 14.89 8.85 1.80
C MET A 18 15.63 9.32 3.07
N ALA A 19 16.45 10.33 2.92
CA ALA A 19 17.20 10.98 4.00
C ALA A 19 16.31 11.80 4.95
N SER A 20 15.08 11.37 5.25
CA SER A 20 14.15 12.11 6.10
C SER A 20 12.94 11.31 6.62
N LEU A 21 13.07 10.01 6.83
CA LEU A 21 12.14 9.24 7.67
C LEU A 21 12.81 9.05 9.03
N ASP A 22 13.01 10.15 9.78
CA ASP A 22 13.92 10.15 10.93
C ASP A 22 13.34 9.42 12.16
N GLY A 23 12.02 9.34 12.32
CA GLY A 23 11.40 8.73 13.49
C GLY A 23 11.26 7.22 13.43
N LEU A 24 10.36 6.71 12.59
CA LEU A 24 10.08 5.26 12.49
C LEU A 24 11.24 4.48 11.88
N ALA A 25 11.95 5.06 10.89
CA ALA A 25 13.12 4.41 10.30
C ALA A 25 14.23 4.23 11.31
N ASN A 26 14.49 5.22 12.17
CA ASN A 26 15.48 5.10 13.24
C ASN A 26 15.10 4.04 14.28
N ILE A 27 13.84 4.00 14.71
CA ILE A 27 13.35 2.96 15.62
C ILE A 27 13.62 1.56 15.03
N ILE A 28 13.37 1.35 13.75
CA ILE A 28 13.59 0.06 13.10
C ILE A 28 15.07 -0.22 12.91
N GLU A 29 15.86 0.79 12.53
CA GLU A 29 17.33 0.65 12.39
C GLU A 29 17.98 0.28 13.71
N ASP A 30 17.59 0.92 14.82
CA ASP A 30 18.10 0.61 16.16
C ASP A 30 17.79 -0.82 16.60
N HIS A 31 16.68 -1.41 16.09
CA HIS A 31 16.24 -2.76 16.44
C HIS A 31 16.51 -3.80 15.34
N LYS A 32 17.22 -3.44 14.26
CA LYS A 32 17.49 -4.35 13.12
C LYS A 32 18.27 -5.61 13.49
N HIS A 33 19.03 -5.55 14.59
CA HIS A 33 19.82 -6.66 15.10
C HIS A 33 18.98 -7.73 15.81
N LEU A 34 17.72 -7.41 16.16
CA LEU A 34 16.79 -8.33 16.80
C LEU A 34 16.05 -9.16 15.77
N SER A 35 15.76 -10.40 16.11
CA SER A 35 14.92 -11.25 15.26
C SER A 35 13.45 -10.82 15.32
N PRO A 36 12.62 -11.18 14.33
CA PRO A 36 11.16 -10.96 14.40
C PRO A 36 10.51 -11.62 15.62
N ASP A 37 11.09 -12.73 16.11
CA ASP A 37 10.59 -13.42 17.29
C ASP A 37 10.93 -12.68 18.59
N ASP A 38 12.06 -11.99 18.65
CA ASP A 38 12.40 -11.12 19.78
C ASP A 38 11.51 -9.86 19.83
N LEU A 39 11.18 -9.30 18.66
CA LEU A 39 10.40 -8.08 18.56
C LEU A 39 8.88 -8.29 18.72
N LYS A 40 8.36 -9.49 18.50
CA LYS A 40 6.91 -9.74 18.52
C LYS A 40 6.26 -9.42 19.86
N ASP A 41 6.98 -9.66 20.96
CA ASP A 41 6.53 -9.52 22.34
C ASP A 41 7.18 -8.32 23.05
N ASP A 42 7.96 -7.50 22.32
CA ASP A 42 8.60 -6.27 22.86
C ASP A 42 7.59 -5.12 22.85
N GLU A 43 6.89 -4.92 23.98
CA GLU A 43 5.91 -3.85 24.14
C GLU A 43 6.51 -2.45 24.07
N ASP A 44 7.76 -2.25 24.49
CA ASP A 44 8.45 -0.96 24.40
C ASP A 44 8.76 -0.60 22.95
N PHE A 45 9.16 -1.57 22.14
CA PHE A 45 9.31 -1.38 20.70
C PHE A 45 7.97 -0.98 20.04
N TRP A 46 6.90 -1.71 20.36
CA TRP A 46 5.57 -1.40 19.78
C TRP A 46 4.98 -0.10 20.28
N ALA A 47 5.27 0.30 21.53
CA ALA A 47 4.87 1.62 22.04
C ALA A 47 5.55 2.74 21.23
N LYS A 48 6.84 2.66 20.96
CA LYS A 48 7.56 3.62 20.12
C LYS A 48 7.00 3.69 18.70
N ILE A 49 6.62 2.55 18.10
CA ILE A 49 5.95 2.53 16.79
C ILE A 49 4.60 3.24 16.86
N ARG A 50 3.83 2.99 17.92
CA ARG A 50 2.51 3.62 18.13
C ARG A 50 2.60 5.13 18.29
N ASP A 51 3.62 5.62 18.97
CA ASP A 51 3.85 7.06 19.20
C ASP A 51 4.08 7.84 17.88
N GLY A 52 4.46 7.17 16.81
CA GLY A 52 4.51 7.74 15.46
C GLY A 52 3.15 8.04 14.83
N TYR A 53 2.04 7.66 15.48
CA TYR A 53 0.69 7.86 14.98
C TYR A 53 -0.11 8.81 15.86
N LYS A 54 -0.79 9.77 15.26
CA LYS A 54 -1.69 10.67 15.98
C LYS A 54 -3.11 10.13 15.95
N LEU A 55 -3.49 9.47 17.01
CA LEU A 55 -4.77 8.80 17.14
C LEU A 55 -5.75 9.62 17.97
N LYS A 56 -7.04 9.55 17.63
CA LYS A 56 -8.09 9.99 18.54
C LYS A 56 -8.14 9.09 19.77
N THR A 57 -8.41 9.70 20.91
CA THR A 57 -8.40 9.02 22.22
C THR A 57 -9.80 8.68 22.76
N ASP A 58 -10.85 9.15 22.11
CA ASP A 58 -12.26 8.98 22.51
C ASP A 58 -12.86 7.66 21.99
N TYR A 59 -12.15 6.93 21.14
CA TYR A 59 -12.50 5.58 20.69
C TYR A 59 -11.26 4.78 20.28
N ILE A 60 -11.40 3.46 20.22
CA ILE A 60 -10.36 2.55 19.73
C ILE A 60 -10.70 2.18 18.29
N ASN A 61 -9.83 2.56 17.36
CA ASN A 61 -9.97 2.17 15.95
C ASN A 61 -9.39 0.77 15.72
N LEU A 62 -10.24 -0.19 15.42
CA LEU A 62 -9.86 -1.57 15.09
C LEU A 62 -9.99 -1.89 13.59
N GLU A 63 -10.50 -0.93 12.80
CA GLU A 63 -10.74 -1.10 11.38
C GLU A 63 -9.77 -0.22 10.57
N ASN A 64 -8.84 -0.86 9.85
CA ASN A 64 -7.87 -0.22 8.98
C ASN A 64 -7.89 -0.77 7.54
N GLY A 65 -8.87 -1.61 7.22
CA GLY A 65 -9.03 -2.19 5.88
C GLY A 65 -9.67 -1.21 4.91
N TYR A 66 -10.60 -0.38 5.39
CA TYR A 66 -11.31 0.59 4.57
C TYR A 66 -10.57 1.93 4.49
N TYR A 67 -10.22 2.51 5.65
CA TYR A 67 -9.37 3.68 5.76
C TYR A 67 -8.29 3.43 6.81
N CYS A 68 -7.03 3.54 6.38
CA CYS A 68 -5.88 3.43 7.27
C CYS A 68 -5.31 4.81 7.54
N PHE A 69 -5.05 5.12 8.81
CA PHE A 69 -4.28 6.32 9.16
C PHE A 69 -2.79 6.08 8.90
N MET A 70 -2.10 7.16 8.59
CA MET A 70 -0.65 7.15 8.34
C MET A 70 0.12 7.56 9.60
N PRO A 71 1.37 7.13 9.79
CA PRO A 71 2.27 7.80 10.72
C PRO A 71 2.36 9.28 10.37
N GLU A 72 2.51 10.15 11.38
CA GLU A 72 2.58 11.61 11.17
C GLU A 72 3.67 12.00 10.17
N GLU A 73 4.83 11.38 10.29
CA GLU A 73 5.94 11.59 9.37
C GLU A 73 5.59 11.24 7.91
N THR A 74 4.92 10.10 7.68
CA THR A 74 4.46 9.72 6.34
C THR A 74 3.41 10.70 5.81
N LEU A 75 2.51 11.18 6.68
CA LEU A 75 1.51 12.18 6.32
C LEU A 75 2.17 13.50 5.92
N ASP A 76 3.16 13.97 6.67
CA ASP A 76 3.90 15.20 6.36
C ASP A 76 4.63 15.10 5.02
N HIS A 77 5.28 13.98 4.73
CA HIS A 77 5.90 13.72 3.44
C HIS A 77 4.88 13.74 2.30
N TYR A 78 3.74 13.08 2.51
CA TYR A 78 2.66 13.09 1.52
C TYR A 78 2.15 14.50 1.24
N LEU A 79 1.88 15.29 2.29
CA LEU A 79 1.42 16.68 2.14
C LEU A 79 2.47 17.57 1.45
N ASN A 80 3.74 17.40 1.77
CA ASN A 80 4.83 18.12 1.12
C ASN A 80 4.95 17.73 -0.36
N HIS A 81 4.74 16.45 -0.69
CA HIS A 81 4.74 16.01 -2.08
C HIS A 81 3.55 16.58 -2.87
N VAL A 82 2.36 16.64 -2.25
CA VAL A 82 1.19 17.29 -2.85
C VAL A 82 1.48 18.78 -3.16
N LYS A 83 2.10 19.51 -2.23
CA LYS A 83 2.54 20.89 -2.44
C LYS A 83 3.56 21.01 -3.58
N LEU A 84 4.53 20.11 -3.65
CA LEU A 84 5.54 20.06 -4.72
C LEU A 84 4.88 19.86 -6.10
N VAL A 85 3.97 18.87 -6.20
CA VAL A 85 3.26 18.61 -7.46
C VAL A 85 2.42 19.83 -7.87
N ASN A 86 1.73 20.46 -6.91
CA ASN A 86 0.95 21.67 -7.17
C ASN A 86 1.83 22.84 -7.63
N LEU A 87 3.02 23.01 -7.04
CA LEU A 87 3.98 24.06 -7.43
C LEU A 87 4.49 23.88 -8.85
N HIS A 88 4.82 22.67 -9.24
CA HIS A 88 5.39 22.36 -10.55
C HIS A 88 4.35 22.05 -11.63
N ALA A 89 3.13 21.71 -11.23
CA ALA A 89 1.98 21.44 -12.10
C ALA A 89 2.36 20.53 -13.30
N SER A 90 2.07 20.96 -14.52
CA SER A 90 2.34 20.16 -15.72
C SER A 90 3.83 19.91 -16.00
N PHE A 91 4.74 20.72 -15.47
CA PHE A 91 6.16 20.44 -15.56
C PHE A 91 6.52 19.16 -14.80
N TYR A 92 6.00 18.99 -13.56
CA TYR A 92 6.18 17.76 -12.79
C TYR A 92 5.69 16.54 -13.59
N MET A 93 4.46 16.60 -14.10
CA MET A 93 3.84 15.51 -14.83
C MET A 93 4.62 15.11 -16.10
N ARG A 94 5.17 16.09 -16.82
CA ARG A 94 5.84 15.85 -18.10
C ARG A 94 7.32 15.52 -17.98
N LYS A 95 7.99 15.96 -16.91
CA LYS A 95 9.45 15.89 -16.81
C LYS A 95 9.95 15.03 -15.64
N MET A 96 9.16 14.91 -14.57
CA MET A 96 9.61 14.26 -13.33
C MET A 96 8.85 12.98 -13.01
N MET A 97 7.55 12.93 -13.29
CA MET A 97 6.67 11.84 -12.84
C MET A 97 7.10 10.46 -13.36
N ALA A 98 7.51 10.37 -14.63
CA ALA A 98 7.89 9.08 -15.22
C ALA A 98 9.08 8.43 -14.50
N GLU A 99 10.11 9.24 -14.20
CA GLU A 99 11.29 8.75 -13.47
C GLU A 99 10.95 8.39 -12.03
N ARG A 100 10.16 9.23 -11.35
CA ARG A 100 9.68 8.95 -9.99
C ARG A 100 8.84 7.67 -9.91
N ASN A 101 7.94 7.48 -10.84
CA ASN A 101 7.15 6.24 -10.92
C ASN A 101 8.02 5.01 -11.16
N LYS A 102 9.08 5.12 -11.96
CA LYS A 102 10.04 4.05 -12.17
C LYS A 102 10.76 3.66 -10.86
N GLU A 103 11.25 4.67 -10.12
CA GLU A 103 11.88 4.44 -8.80
C GLU A 103 10.92 3.72 -7.83
N VAL A 104 9.66 4.19 -7.74
CA VAL A 104 8.66 3.58 -6.86
C VAL A 104 8.32 2.15 -7.29
N ARG A 105 8.14 1.92 -8.61
CA ARG A 105 7.88 0.58 -9.14
C ARG A 105 9.03 -0.38 -8.85
N GLN A 106 10.28 0.08 -8.96
CA GLN A 106 11.43 -0.78 -8.62
C GLN A 106 11.39 -1.21 -7.15
N LYS A 107 11.15 -0.28 -6.22
CA LYS A 107 11.04 -0.60 -4.79
C LYS A 107 9.89 -1.57 -4.48
N LEU A 108 8.75 -1.40 -5.14
CA LEU A 108 7.62 -2.30 -4.99
C LEU A 108 7.93 -3.69 -5.56
N ALA A 109 8.59 -3.76 -6.71
CA ALA A 109 9.01 -5.01 -7.32
C ALA A 109 10.02 -5.77 -6.43
N ASP A 110 11.02 -5.06 -5.90
CA ASP A 110 11.99 -5.64 -4.96
C ASP A 110 11.30 -6.19 -3.70
N LEU A 111 10.32 -5.45 -3.16
CA LEU A 111 9.53 -5.87 -2.00
C LEU A 111 8.65 -7.09 -2.30
N ALA A 112 8.01 -7.12 -3.47
CA ALA A 112 7.13 -8.21 -3.89
C ALA A 112 7.90 -9.45 -4.39
N GLY A 113 9.18 -9.30 -4.71
CA GLY A 113 10.01 -10.37 -5.28
C GLY A 113 9.67 -10.67 -6.74
N CYS A 114 9.29 -9.65 -7.52
CA CYS A 114 8.94 -9.75 -8.93
C CYS A 114 9.67 -8.69 -9.78
N SER A 115 9.42 -8.68 -11.09
CA SER A 115 9.98 -7.66 -11.99
C SER A 115 9.14 -6.37 -12.01
N THR A 116 9.73 -5.26 -12.45
CA THR A 116 9.02 -3.98 -12.57
C THR A 116 7.91 -4.01 -13.61
N GLU A 117 7.98 -4.90 -14.59
CA GLU A 117 6.95 -5.10 -15.62
C GLU A 117 5.69 -5.73 -15.06
N GLU A 118 5.79 -6.44 -13.93
CA GLU A 118 4.67 -7.09 -13.24
C GLU A 118 3.98 -6.15 -12.24
N ILE A 119 4.48 -4.92 -12.05
CA ILE A 119 3.91 -3.93 -11.12
C ILE A 119 3.13 -2.86 -11.89
N VAL A 120 1.86 -2.73 -11.54
CA VAL A 120 0.99 -1.61 -11.93
C VAL A 120 0.55 -0.87 -10.67
N ILE A 121 0.81 0.44 -10.62
CA ILE A 121 0.39 1.29 -9.50
C ILE A 121 -1.00 1.84 -9.80
N THR A 122 -1.95 1.56 -8.91
CA THR A 122 -3.33 2.02 -8.96
C THR A 122 -3.65 2.94 -7.79
N ARG A 123 -4.76 3.64 -7.84
CA ARG A 123 -5.20 4.55 -6.77
C ARG A 123 -5.68 3.81 -5.51
N ASN A 124 -6.25 2.61 -5.71
CA ASN A 124 -6.78 1.78 -4.63
C ASN A 124 -7.03 0.34 -5.12
N SER A 125 -7.39 -0.53 -4.17
CA SER A 125 -7.67 -1.95 -4.44
C SER A 125 -8.86 -2.16 -5.37
N THR A 126 -9.89 -1.32 -5.31
CA THR A 126 -11.06 -1.41 -6.19
C THR A 126 -10.66 -1.21 -7.64
N GLU A 127 -9.87 -0.16 -7.95
CA GLU A 127 -9.36 0.07 -9.30
C GLU A 127 -8.46 -1.09 -9.78
N ALA A 128 -7.60 -1.62 -8.90
CA ALA A 128 -6.74 -2.74 -9.24
C ALA A 128 -7.54 -3.98 -9.63
N LEU A 129 -8.56 -4.32 -8.85
CA LEU A 129 -9.43 -5.47 -9.10
C LEU A 129 -10.31 -5.25 -10.33
N ASP A 130 -10.84 -4.04 -10.52
CA ASP A 130 -11.62 -3.69 -11.71
C ASP A 130 -10.80 -3.83 -13.00
N LEU A 131 -9.53 -3.44 -12.99
CA LEU A 131 -8.62 -3.62 -14.13
C LEU A 131 -8.43 -5.11 -14.46
N VAL A 132 -8.25 -5.96 -13.45
CA VAL A 132 -8.11 -7.40 -13.65
C VAL A 132 -9.41 -8.00 -14.18
N ILE A 133 -10.53 -7.76 -13.49
CA ILE A 133 -11.84 -8.34 -13.85
C ILE A 133 -12.29 -7.88 -15.24
N SER A 134 -12.13 -6.60 -15.55
CA SER A 134 -12.50 -6.04 -16.87
C SER A 134 -11.54 -6.43 -17.98
N GLY A 135 -10.30 -6.80 -17.64
CA GLY A 135 -9.28 -7.24 -18.59
C GLY A 135 -9.41 -8.70 -19.03
N VAL A 136 -10.21 -9.50 -18.34
CA VAL A 136 -10.49 -10.89 -18.74
C VAL A 136 -11.36 -10.91 -19.98
N HIS A 137 -11.02 -11.75 -20.95
CA HIS A 137 -11.82 -11.96 -22.16
C HIS A 137 -13.00 -12.91 -21.87
N TRP A 138 -13.98 -12.40 -21.14
CA TRP A 138 -15.18 -13.13 -20.77
C TRP A 138 -15.99 -13.61 -21.98
N LYS A 139 -16.53 -14.81 -21.87
CA LYS A 139 -17.44 -15.43 -22.86
C LYS A 139 -18.71 -15.83 -22.17
N GLU A 140 -19.79 -15.92 -22.91
CA GLU A 140 -21.07 -16.45 -22.41
C GLU A 140 -20.88 -17.87 -21.85
N GLY A 141 -21.34 -18.07 -20.61
CA GLY A 141 -21.24 -19.32 -19.89
C GLY A 141 -19.95 -19.53 -19.09
N ASP A 142 -18.98 -18.60 -19.16
CA ASP A 142 -17.85 -18.59 -18.21
C ASP A 142 -18.37 -18.46 -16.77
N GLU A 143 -17.62 -18.96 -15.81
CA GLU A 143 -18.02 -18.99 -14.41
C GLU A 143 -17.03 -18.24 -13.53
N ALA A 144 -17.57 -17.45 -12.56
CA ALA A 144 -16.80 -16.79 -11.52
C ALA A 144 -17.29 -17.25 -10.14
N ILE A 145 -16.36 -17.71 -9.30
CA ILE A 145 -16.67 -18.15 -7.94
C ILE A 145 -16.36 -17.01 -6.97
N MET A 146 -17.33 -16.67 -6.14
CA MET A 146 -17.25 -15.62 -5.13
C MET A 146 -17.81 -16.14 -3.80
N ALA A 147 -17.38 -15.52 -2.70
CA ALA A 147 -17.95 -15.73 -1.38
C ALA A 147 -18.86 -14.56 -0.98
N GLU A 148 -19.87 -14.82 -0.16
CA GLU A 148 -20.74 -13.76 0.38
C GLU A 148 -19.97 -12.70 1.20
N GLN A 149 -18.80 -13.09 1.74
CA GLN A 149 -17.93 -12.23 2.53
C GLN A 149 -16.98 -11.38 1.67
N ASP A 150 -16.98 -11.59 0.35
CA ASP A 150 -16.14 -10.78 -0.54
C ASP A 150 -16.58 -9.31 -0.55
N TYR A 151 -15.64 -8.43 -0.86
CA TYR A 151 -15.89 -7.01 -0.84
C TYR A 151 -17.01 -6.63 -1.81
N GLY A 152 -18.04 -5.94 -1.31
CA GLY A 152 -19.27 -5.64 -2.07
C GLY A 152 -19.06 -4.96 -3.42
N ALA A 153 -18.02 -4.14 -3.57
CA ALA A 153 -17.69 -3.54 -4.87
C ALA A 153 -17.31 -4.61 -5.90
N MET A 154 -16.63 -5.68 -5.48
CA MET A 154 -16.24 -6.79 -6.36
C MET A 154 -17.43 -7.67 -6.71
N LEU A 155 -18.31 -7.96 -5.75
CA LEU A 155 -19.58 -8.66 -6.03
C LEU A 155 -20.38 -7.91 -7.10
N ASN A 156 -20.50 -6.58 -6.97
CA ASN A 156 -21.19 -5.75 -7.96
C ASN A 156 -20.50 -5.73 -9.33
N GLN A 157 -19.17 -5.80 -9.36
CA GLN A 157 -18.40 -5.86 -10.60
C GLN A 157 -18.69 -7.17 -11.35
N PHE A 158 -18.74 -8.31 -10.66
CA PHE A 158 -19.11 -9.58 -11.29
C PHE A 158 -20.57 -9.62 -11.75
N VAL A 159 -21.51 -9.03 -11.00
CA VAL A 159 -22.91 -8.83 -11.47
C VAL A 159 -22.94 -8.00 -12.76
N LEU A 160 -22.03 -7.02 -12.91
CA LEU A 160 -21.89 -6.26 -14.15
C LEU A 160 -21.35 -7.14 -15.29
N MET A 161 -20.38 -8.01 -15.02
CA MET A 161 -19.85 -8.96 -16.02
C MET A 161 -20.91 -9.98 -16.45
N GLU A 162 -21.71 -10.50 -15.51
CA GLU A 162 -22.89 -11.34 -15.82
C GLU A 162 -23.82 -10.66 -16.83
N LYS A 163 -24.22 -9.40 -16.55
CA LYS A 163 -25.11 -8.63 -17.44
C LYS A 163 -24.52 -8.30 -18.80
N ARG A 164 -23.19 -8.12 -18.88
CA ARG A 164 -22.52 -7.73 -20.12
C ARG A 164 -22.16 -8.91 -20.99
N TYR A 165 -21.73 -10.00 -20.39
CA TYR A 165 -21.09 -11.12 -21.08
C TYR A 165 -21.80 -12.45 -20.89
N GLY A 166 -22.84 -12.54 -20.02
CA GLY A 166 -23.56 -13.77 -19.75
C GLY A 166 -22.76 -14.81 -18.96
N ILE A 167 -21.82 -14.35 -18.13
CA ILE A 167 -21.12 -15.25 -17.18
C ILE A 167 -22.06 -15.67 -16.06
N LYS A 168 -21.65 -16.68 -15.29
CA LYS A 168 -22.40 -17.22 -14.14
C LYS A 168 -21.63 -17.08 -12.86
#